data_3107745f70712a9096f56d869d034a25
#
_entry.id   3107745f70712a9096f56d869d034a25
#
_cell.length_a   1.000
_cell.length_b   1.000
_cell.length_c   1.000
_cell.angle_alpha   90.00
_cell.angle_beta   90.00
_cell.angle_gamma   90.00
#
_symmetry.space_group_name_H-M   'P 1'
#
loop_
_entity.id
_entity.type
_entity.pdbx_description
1 polymer ?
#
loop_
_entity_poly.entity_id
_entity_poly.type
_entity_poly.pdbx_seq_one_letter_code
_entity_poly.pdbx_strand_id
1 'polypeptide(L)'
;MSWLLVCKALHIAFMVAWFAGIFYLPRLFVYHAENQSADVDRQFKVMERRLLYFVTPFAILTAVFGLVLIYSYGKAWFAASHWMHLKLLLVGLLYGYHGYCFKLLADFKHNRNQRSGRFYRFFNEAPVLILFAVVILAVVKPF
;
A
#
# COMPACT_ATOMS: atom_id res chain seq x y z
N MET A 1 -7.40 8.78 29.08
CA MET A 1 -6.99 8.59 27.67
C MET A 1 -7.86 7.52 27.05
N SER A 2 -8.48 7.82 25.90
CA SER A 2 -9.30 6.84 25.19
C SER A 2 -8.40 5.86 24.43
N TRP A 3 -8.53 4.58 24.73
CA TRP A 3 -7.77 3.56 24.01
C TRP A 3 -8.20 3.49 22.52
N LEU A 4 -9.46 3.83 22.25
CA LEU A 4 -9.96 3.88 20.87
C LEU A 4 -9.24 4.95 20.04
N LEU A 5 -8.98 6.11 20.64
CA LEU A 5 -8.21 7.17 20.00
C LEU A 5 -6.76 6.75 19.77
N VAL A 6 -6.18 6.00 20.71
CA VAL A 6 -4.84 5.46 20.55
C VAL A 6 -4.79 4.48 19.38
N CYS A 7 -5.75 3.57 19.28
CA CYS A 7 -5.84 2.65 18.15
C CYS A 7 -5.99 3.39 16.81
N LYS A 8 -6.79 4.45 16.78
CA LYS A 8 -6.96 5.27 15.59
C LYS A 8 -5.65 5.95 15.19
N ALA A 9 -4.91 6.49 16.17
CA ALA A 9 -3.61 7.11 15.93
C ALA A 9 -2.60 6.10 15.37
N LEU A 10 -2.56 4.90 15.94
CA LEU A 10 -1.67 3.85 15.45
C LEU A 10 -2.07 3.37 14.06
N HIS A 11 -3.36 3.25 13.78
CA HIS A 11 -3.85 2.91 12.46
C HIS A 11 -3.35 3.91 11.41
N ILE A 12 -3.47 5.20 11.71
CA ILE A 12 -3.01 6.26 10.81
C ILE A 12 -1.49 6.24 10.66
N ALA A 13 -0.76 6.06 11.78
CA ALA A 13 0.70 6.05 11.75
C ALA A 13 1.24 4.88 10.91
N PHE A 14 0.69 3.69 11.09
CA PHE A 14 1.10 2.53 10.31
C PHE A 14 0.72 2.68 8.83
N MET A 15 -0.44 3.30 8.55
CA MET A 15 -0.84 3.61 7.18
C MET A 15 0.18 4.53 6.50
N VAL A 16 0.61 5.59 7.19
CA VAL A 16 1.61 6.52 6.65
C VAL A 16 2.93 5.79 6.37
N ALA A 17 3.38 4.95 7.30
CA ALA A 17 4.61 4.17 7.12
C ALA A 17 4.50 3.22 5.92
N TRP A 18 3.34 2.57 5.77
CA TRP A 18 3.08 1.68 4.63
C TRP A 18 3.12 2.44 3.30
N PHE A 19 2.38 3.55 3.22
CA PHE A 19 2.34 4.35 1.99
C PHE A 19 3.70 4.93 1.63
N ALA A 20 4.51 5.29 2.61
CA ALA A 20 5.85 5.82 2.33
C ALA A 20 6.68 4.84 1.49
N GLY A 21 6.60 3.55 1.82
CA GLY A 21 7.30 2.52 1.05
C GLY A 21 6.62 2.18 -0.25
N ILE A 22 5.29 2.02 -0.23
CA ILE A 22 4.56 1.60 -1.42
C ILE A 22 4.55 2.68 -2.51
N PHE A 23 4.76 3.94 -2.14
CA PHE A 23 4.89 5.03 -3.10
C PHE A 23 6.25 5.02 -3.79
N TYR A 24 7.27 4.55 -3.12
CA TYR A 24 8.63 4.59 -3.67
C TYR A 24 9.03 3.30 -4.39
N LEU A 25 8.50 2.16 -3.97
CA LEU A 25 8.88 0.87 -4.54
C LEU A 25 8.68 0.80 -6.07
N PRO A 26 7.52 1.20 -6.62
CA PRO A 26 7.36 1.16 -8.08
C PRO A 26 8.31 2.08 -8.82
N ARG A 27 8.74 3.16 -8.19
CA ARG A 27 9.74 4.04 -8.78
C ARG A 27 11.10 3.35 -8.90
N LEU A 28 11.45 2.52 -7.92
CA LEU A 28 12.65 1.67 -8.04
C LEU A 28 12.50 0.71 -9.21
N PHE A 29 11.31 0.15 -9.42
CA PHE A 29 11.06 -0.71 -10.58
C PHE A 29 11.23 0.03 -11.90
N VAL A 30 10.83 1.30 -11.97
CA VAL A 30 11.05 2.15 -13.15
C VAL A 30 12.53 2.22 -13.48
N TYR A 31 13.34 2.61 -12.50
CA TYR A 31 14.78 2.76 -12.71
C TYR A 31 15.44 1.43 -13.01
N HIS A 32 14.99 0.37 -12.36
CA HIS A 32 15.52 -0.98 -12.57
C HIS A 32 15.25 -1.44 -14.00
N ALA A 33 14.02 -1.22 -14.51
CA ALA A 33 13.65 -1.62 -15.86
C ALA A 33 14.40 -0.82 -16.93
N GLU A 34 14.78 0.41 -16.62
CA GLU A 34 15.46 1.32 -17.56
C GLU A 34 16.99 1.20 -17.53
N ASN A 35 17.56 0.41 -16.61
CA ASN A 35 19.01 0.31 -16.45
C ASN A 35 19.46 -1.14 -16.49
N GLN A 36 20.33 -1.47 -17.44
CA GLN A 36 20.78 -2.83 -17.73
C GLN A 36 22.15 -3.17 -17.13
N SER A 37 22.77 -2.24 -16.40
CA SER A 37 24.07 -2.47 -15.76
C SER A 37 23.97 -3.59 -14.71
N ALA A 38 24.92 -4.52 -14.70
CA ALA A 38 24.92 -5.64 -13.75
C ALA A 38 25.05 -5.17 -12.30
N ASP A 39 25.85 -4.15 -12.04
CA ASP A 39 26.03 -3.60 -10.70
C ASP A 39 24.76 -2.90 -10.21
N VAL A 40 24.11 -2.14 -11.07
CA VAL A 40 22.86 -1.43 -10.77
C VAL A 40 21.74 -2.45 -10.55
N ASP A 41 21.63 -3.47 -11.41
CA ASP A 41 20.65 -4.55 -11.25
C ASP A 41 20.76 -5.21 -9.88
N ARG A 42 21.97 -5.55 -9.47
CA ARG A 42 22.22 -6.17 -8.17
C ARG A 42 21.80 -5.26 -7.01
N GLN A 43 22.13 -3.97 -7.10
CA GLN A 43 21.77 -3.00 -6.07
C GLN A 43 20.27 -2.79 -5.97
N PHE A 44 19.57 -2.65 -7.10
CA PHE A 44 18.11 -2.49 -7.10
C PHE A 44 17.39 -3.72 -6.55
N LYS A 45 17.88 -4.92 -6.83
CA LYS A 45 17.30 -6.14 -6.25
C LYS A 45 17.33 -6.10 -4.71
N VAL A 46 18.43 -5.63 -4.13
CA VAL A 46 18.55 -5.49 -2.68
C VAL A 46 17.61 -4.42 -2.14
N MET A 47 17.59 -3.25 -2.78
CA MET A 47 16.78 -2.11 -2.34
C MET A 47 15.28 -2.42 -2.40
N GLU A 48 14.83 -3.01 -3.49
CA GLU A 48 13.42 -3.38 -3.69
C GLU A 48 12.97 -4.39 -2.65
N ARG A 49 13.78 -5.43 -2.43
CA ARG A 49 13.45 -6.47 -1.47
C ARG A 49 13.38 -5.93 -0.05
N ARG A 50 14.38 -5.14 0.35
CA ARG A 50 14.43 -4.57 1.70
C ARG A 50 13.28 -3.62 1.95
N LEU A 51 12.95 -2.79 0.98
CA LEU A 51 11.86 -1.83 1.10
C LEU A 51 10.52 -2.55 1.25
N LEU A 52 10.23 -3.51 0.37
CA LEU A 52 8.97 -4.24 0.41
C LEU A 52 8.82 -5.03 1.72
N TYR A 53 9.87 -5.70 2.16
CA TYR A 53 9.85 -6.46 3.41
C TYR A 53 9.74 -5.55 4.63
N PHE A 54 10.30 -4.35 4.56
CA PHE A 54 10.22 -3.38 5.65
C PHE A 54 8.80 -2.83 5.84
N VAL A 55 8.08 -2.57 4.74
CA VAL A 55 6.76 -1.95 4.83
C VAL A 55 5.61 -2.96 4.95
N THR A 56 5.86 -4.23 4.66
CA THR A 56 4.82 -5.27 4.77
C THR A 56 4.25 -5.41 6.18
N PRO A 57 5.07 -5.43 7.27
CA PRO A 57 4.52 -5.42 8.62
C PRO A 57 3.61 -4.21 8.89
N PHE A 58 3.96 -3.04 8.36
CA PHE A 58 3.13 -1.84 8.54
C PHE A 58 1.78 -1.99 7.81
N ALA A 59 1.77 -2.62 6.64
CA ALA A 59 0.52 -2.93 5.95
C ALA A 59 -0.38 -3.86 6.78
N ILE A 60 0.22 -4.88 7.38
CA ILE A 60 -0.50 -5.83 8.24
C ILE A 60 -1.06 -5.11 9.47
N LEU A 61 -0.24 -4.30 10.14
CA LEU A 61 -0.65 -3.57 11.35
C LEU A 61 -1.74 -2.54 11.03
N THR A 62 -1.67 -1.90 9.87
CA THR A 62 -2.73 -1.00 9.41
C THR A 62 -4.06 -1.74 9.33
N ALA A 63 -4.09 -2.94 8.77
CA ALA A 63 -5.29 -3.76 8.70
C ALA A 63 -5.77 -4.17 10.08
N VAL A 64 -4.87 -4.60 10.96
CA VAL A 64 -5.23 -5.04 12.31
C VAL A 64 -5.92 -3.92 13.08
N PHE A 65 -5.32 -2.74 13.12
CA PHE A 65 -5.89 -1.61 13.85
C PHE A 65 -7.16 -1.09 13.17
N GLY A 66 -7.24 -1.14 11.84
CA GLY A 66 -8.45 -0.78 11.12
C GLY A 66 -9.62 -1.70 11.46
N LEU A 67 -9.39 -3.01 11.54
CA LEU A 67 -10.40 -3.99 11.91
C LEU A 67 -10.83 -3.82 13.37
N VAL A 68 -9.89 -3.51 14.28
CA VAL A 68 -10.20 -3.22 15.67
C VAL A 68 -11.15 -2.02 15.76
N LEU A 69 -10.91 -0.97 14.98
CA LEU A 69 -11.78 0.21 14.96
C LEU A 69 -13.18 -0.13 14.45
N ILE A 70 -13.29 -0.89 13.37
CA ILE A 70 -14.59 -1.29 12.81
C ILE A 70 -15.36 -2.12 13.84
N TYR A 71 -14.71 -3.08 14.48
CA TYR A 71 -15.31 -3.91 15.50
C TYR A 71 -15.81 -3.06 16.68
N SER A 72 -15.01 -2.07 17.10
CA SER A 72 -15.35 -1.19 18.22
C SER A 72 -16.54 -0.30 17.94
N TYR A 73 -16.72 0.14 16.68
CA TYR A 73 -17.88 0.95 16.29
C TYR A 73 -19.18 0.13 16.17
N GLY A 74 -19.07 -1.17 15.88
CA GLY A 74 -20.18 -2.10 15.90
C GLY A 74 -20.85 -2.34 14.55
N LYS A 75 -21.71 -3.37 14.52
CA LYS A 75 -22.35 -3.83 13.28
C LYS A 75 -23.31 -2.81 12.71
N ALA A 76 -24.11 -2.14 13.57
CA ALA A 76 -25.08 -1.16 13.12
C ALA A 76 -24.40 0.02 12.45
N TRP A 77 -23.32 0.51 13.05
CA TRP A 77 -22.51 1.58 12.45
C TRP A 77 -21.96 1.16 11.10
N PHE A 78 -21.40 -0.04 11.03
CA PHE A 78 -20.82 -0.53 9.79
C PHE A 78 -21.86 -0.67 8.68
N ALA A 79 -23.02 -1.23 9.00
CA ALA A 79 -24.09 -1.41 8.03
C ALA A 79 -24.62 -0.06 7.48
N ALA A 80 -24.63 0.98 8.32
CA ALA A 80 -25.10 2.30 7.94
C ALA A 80 -24.01 3.13 7.23
N SER A 81 -22.76 2.73 7.31
CA SER A 81 -21.63 3.51 6.79
C SER A 81 -21.25 3.07 5.37
N HIS A 82 -22.00 3.52 4.38
CA HIS A 82 -21.76 3.13 2.99
C HIS A 82 -20.40 3.62 2.48
N TRP A 83 -19.93 4.78 2.97
CA TRP A 83 -18.60 5.29 2.65
C TRP A 83 -17.50 4.32 3.09
N MET A 84 -17.72 3.61 4.21
CA MET A 84 -16.76 2.62 4.70
C MET A 84 -16.70 1.41 3.77
N HIS A 85 -17.84 1.00 3.20
CA HIS A 85 -17.86 -0.12 2.25
C HIS A 85 -17.03 0.20 1.01
N LEU A 86 -17.16 1.41 0.46
CA LEU A 86 -16.36 1.84 -0.67
C LEU A 86 -14.89 1.96 -0.27
N LYS A 87 -14.61 2.51 0.92
CA LYS A 87 -13.24 2.60 1.45
C LYS A 87 -12.60 1.21 1.52
N LEU A 88 -13.31 0.22 2.05
CA LEU A 88 -12.79 -1.14 2.16
C LEU A 88 -12.52 -1.78 0.79
N LEU A 89 -13.35 -1.50 -0.20
CA LEU A 89 -13.09 -1.94 -1.57
C LEU A 89 -11.78 -1.37 -2.09
N LEU A 90 -11.58 -0.07 -1.93
CA LEU A 90 -10.35 0.60 -2.37
C LEU A 90 -9.12 0.09 -1.61
N VAL A 91 -9.26 -0.14 -0.30
CA VAL A 91 -8.18 -0.69 0.53
C VAL A 91 -7.87 -2.12 0.09
N GLY A 92 -8.91 -2.92 -0.23
CA GLY A 92 -8.71 -4.26 -0.77
C GLY A 92 -7.91 -4.25 -2.06
N LEU A 93 -8.21 -3.30 -2.96
CA LEU A 93 -7.44 -3.11 -4.18
C LEU A 93 -5.98 -2.75 -3.88
N LEU A 94 -5.77 -1.94 -2.84
CA LEU A 94 -4.42 -1.56 -2.42
C LEU A 94 -3.63 -2.74 -1.88
N TYR A 95 -4.27 -3.63 -1.10
CA TYR A 95 -3.62 -4.87 -0.65
C TYR A 95 -3.32 -5.81 -1.82
N GLY A 96 -4.20 -5.88 -2.80
CA GLY A 96 -3.94 -6.60 -4.04
C GLY A 96 -2.74 -6.05 -4.79
N TYR A 97 -2.65 -4.72 -4.86
CA TYR A 97 -1.50 -4.02 -5.43
C TYR A 97 -0.22 -4.38 -4.69
N HIS A 98 -0.25 -4.36 -3.35
CA HIS A 98 0.89 -4.73 -2.52
C HIS A 98 1.35 -6.16 -2.80
N GLY A 99 0.41 -7.10 -2.88
CA GLY A 99 0.71 -8.49 -3.23
C GLY A 99 1.30 -8.62 -4.62
N TYR A 100 0.79 -7.84 -5.57
CA TYR A 100 1.35 -7.83 -6.92
C TYR A 100 2.77 -7.30 -6.96
N CYS A 101 3.14 -6.39 -6.03
CA CYS A 101 4.52 -5.93 -5.90
C CYS A 101 5.47 -7.08 -5.56
N PHE A 102 5.02 -8.07 -4.77
CA PHE A 102 5.83 -9.27 -4.52
C PHE A 102 6.08 -10.06 -5.79
N LYS A 103 5.07 -10.17 -6.67
CA LYS A 103 5.25 -10.82 -7.97
C LYS A 103 6.27 -10.08 -8.83
N LEU A 104 6.15 -8.75 -8.89
CA LEU A 104 7.10 -7.93 -9.65
C LEU A 104 8.50 -8.03 -9.08
N LEU A 105 8.62 -8.05 -7.75
CA LEU A 105 9.89 -8.26 -7.08
C LEU A 105 10.53 -9.59 -7.50
N ALA A 106 9.73 -10.66 -7.54
CA ALA A 106 10.20 -11.98 -7.96
C ALA A 106 10.63 -11.98 -9.42
N ASP A 107 9.89 -11.27 -10.28
CA ASP A 107 10.25 -11.16 -11.70
C ASP A 107 11.62 -10.52 -11.89
N PHE A 108 11.92 -9.44 -11.15
CA PHE A 108 13.24 -8.83 -11.19
C PHE A 108 14.30 -9.73 -10.58
N LYS A 109 13.97 -10.36 -9.44
CA LYS A 109 14.92 -11.25 -8.75
C LYS A 109 15.40 -12.39 -9.65
N HIS A 110 14.50 -12.95 -10.44
CA HIS A 110 14.81 -14.10 -11.32
C HIS A 110 15.07 -13.67 -12.76
N ASN A 111 15.26 -12.38 -13.01
CA ASN A 111 15.54 -11.82 -14.35
C ASN A 111 14.46 -12.16 -15.37
N ARG A 112 13.19 -12.16 -14.92
CA ARG A 112 12.03 -12.48 -15.76
C ARG A 112 11.18 -11.25 -16.10
N ASN A 113 11.67 -10.05 -15.75
CA ASN A 113 10.92 -8.83 -16.04
C ASN A 113 10.86 -8.59 -17.54
N GLN A 114 9.63 -8.45 -18.05
CA GLN A 114 9.36 -8.13 -19.46
C GLN A 114 8.62 -6.80 -19.63
N ARG A 115 8.45 -6.06 -18.52
CA ARG A 115 7.70 -4.81 -18.51
C ARG A 115 8.64 -3.62 -18.63
N SER A 116 8.16 -2.58 -19.33
CA SER A 116 8.96 -1.36 -19.54
C SER A 116 8.90 -0.42 -18.35
N GLY A 117 9.82 0.55 -18.31
CA GLY A 117 9.76 1.63 -17.33
C GLY A 117 8.47 2.41 -17.41
N ARG A 118 7.91 2.56 -18.62
CA ARG A 118 6.63 3.25 -18.82
C ARG A 118 5.49 2.55 -18.08
N PHE A 119 5.44 1.21 -18.13
CA PHE A 119 4.45 0.43 -17.37
C PHE A 119 4.56 0.74 -15.89
N TYR A 120 5.77 0.74 -15.33
CA TYR A 120 5.97 0.97 -13.90
C TYR A 120 5.66 2.40 -13.50
N ARG A 121 5.82 3.38 -14.39
CA ARG A 121 5.40 4.76 -14.12
C ARG A 121 3.90 4.86 -13.95
N PHE A 122 3.12 4.25 -14.83
CA PHE A 122 1.66 4.18 -14.67
C PHE A 122 1.26 3.38 -13.44
N PHE A 123 1.95 2.28 -13.21
CA PHE A 123 1.71 1.43 -12.02
C PHE A 123 1.92 2.23 -10.73
N ASN A 124 2.91 3.12 -10.70
CA ASN A 124 3.21 3.97 -9.55
C ASN A 124 2.11 4.99 -9.23
N GLU A 125 1.25 5.32 -10.21
CA GLU A 125 0.17 6.29 -10.03
C GLU A 125 -1.00 5.72 -9.21
N ALA A 126 -1.22 4.40 -9.24
CA ALA A 126 -2.40 3.79 -8.65
C ALA A 126 -2.51 4.02 -7.13
N PRO A 127 -1.46 3.82 -6.30
CA PRO A 127 -1.60 4.06 -4.86
C PRO A 127 -1.89 5.50 -4.50
N VAL A 128 -1.40 6.46 -5.30
CA VAL A 128 -1.65 7.88 -5.07
C VAL A 128 -3.14 8.18 -5.20
N LEU A 129 -3.76 7.69 -6.28
CA LEU A 129 -5.19 7.90 -6.52
C LEU A 129 -6.03 7.23 -5.43
N ILE A 130 -5.65 6.02 -5.04
CA ILE A 130 -6.36 5.29 -3.97
C ILE A 130 -6.23 6.04 -2.65
N LEU A 131 -5.06 6.57 -2.33
CA LEU A 131 -4.85 7.32 -1.09
C LEU A 131 -5.77 8.53 -1.01
N PHE A 132 -5.82 9.35 -2.07
CA PHE A 132 -6.69 10.52 -2.08
C PHE A 132 -8.16 10.12 -1.91
N ALA A 133 -8.62 9.08 -2.62
CA ALA A 133 -9.98 8.61 -2.51
C ALA A 133 -10.30 8.11 -1.10
N VAL A 134 -9.41 7.32 -0.51
CA VAL A 134 -9.59 6.76 0.84
C VAL A 134 -9.65 7.87 1.90
N VAL A 135 -8.74 8.85 1.82
CA VAL A 135 -8.71 9.94 2.79
C VAL A 135 -9.96 10.81 2.67
N ILE A 136 -10.38 11.12 1.45
CA ILE A 136 -11.61 11.89 1.23
C ILE A 136 -12.82 11.15 1.82
N LEU A 137 -12.94 9.87 1.56
CA LEU A 137 -14.04 9.07 2.12
C LEU A 137 -14.01 9.06 3.65
N ALA A 138 -12.84 8.91 4.24
CA ALA A 138 -12.70 8.82 5.70
C ALA A 138 -12.97 10.15 6.41
N VAL A 139 -12.62 11.27 5.78
CA VAL A 139 -12.76 12.60 6.38
C VAL A 139 -14.12 13.22 6.06
N VAL A 140 -14.51 13.20 4.79
CA VAL A 140 -15.76 13.84 4.34
C VAL A 140 -16.98 12.97 4.65
N LYS A 141 -16.86 11.67 4.52
CA LYS A 141 -17.94 10.69 4.75
C LYS A 141 -19.20 11.09 3.96
N PRO A 142 -19.11 11.14 2.61
CA PRO A 142 -20.16 11.75 1.79
C PRO A 142 -21.48 10.99 1.77
N PHE A 143 -21.53 9.74 2.22
CA PHE A 143 -22.77 8.95 2.26
C PHE A 143 -22.76 7.84 3.30
#